data_8981fe9dc12424030e71b04ef71a4ac1
#
_entry.id   8981fe9dc12424030e71b04ef71a4ac1
#
_cell.length_a   1.000
_cell.length_b   1.000
_cell.length_c   1.000
_cell.angle_alpha   90.00
_cell.angle_beta   90.00
_cell.angle_gamma   90.00
#
_symmetry.space_group_name_H-M   'P 1'
#
loop_
_entity.id
_entity.type
_entity.pdbx_description
1 polymer ?
#
loop_
_entity_poly.entity_id
_entity_poly.type
_entity_poly.pdbx_seq_one_letter_code
_entity_poly.pdbx_strand_id
1 'polypeptide(L)'
;MMKNKQETIEKIKQAALEEFYANGYAKASLRTICRRASVTTGAMYFSFENKEALLRAILEPLVENYEKMLAKSMQIELENPSEGPEIDVYVMQFILKHRKETIVIMEKAQGSCYEGFRERVEKMMEQSFLTYYRSKLKTVPDKGLIKILAKQRLDSCLQIVKEDYDMEYSLYLVKKIGIYAGGGTERLIESLRKLHRD
;
A
#
# COMPACT_ATOMS: atom_id res chain seq x y z
N MET A 1 9.12 -35.13 5.55
CA MET A 1 9.12 -34.23 6.73
C MET A 1 9.09 -32.74 6.35
N MET A 2 9.91 -32.24 5.42
CA MET A 2 9.95 -30.81 5.06
C MET A 2 8.61 -30.28 4.47
N LYS A 3 7.94 -31.04 3.59
CA LYS A 3 6.67 -30.64 2.95
C LYS A 3 5.55 -30.39 3.98
N ASN A 4 5.49 -31.21 5.03
CA ASN A 4 4.47 -31.06 6.10
C ASN A 4 4.72 -29.84 6.99
N LYS A 5 6.02 -29.45 7.20
CA LYS A 5 6.38 -28.26 7.96
C LYS A 5 5.99 -26.98 7.22
N GLN A 6 6.28 -26.89 5.91
CA GLN A 6 5.92 -25.74 5.09
C GLN A 6 4.40 -25.54 5.01
N GLU A 7 3.65 -26.62 4.83
CA GLU A 7 2.18 -26.57 4.82
C GLU A 7 1.61 -26.04 6.15
N THR A 8 2.21 -26.45 7.27
CA THR A 8 1.82 -25.96 8.61
C THR A 8 2.10 -24.47 8.77
N ILE A 9 3.26 -23.99 8.30
CA ILE A 9 3.62 -22.57 8.31
C ILE A 9 2.62 -21.74 7.50
N GLU A 10 2.25 -22.17 6.30
CA GLU A 10 1.29 -21.45 5.48
C GLU A 10 -0.11 -21.42 6.09
N LYS A 11 -0.56 -22.53 6.73
CA LYS A 11 -1.83 -22.55 7.49
C LYS A 11 -1.83 -21.55 8.65
N ILE A 12 -0.71 -21.45 9.38
CA ILE A 12 -0.58 -20.47 10.48
C ILE A 12 -0.62 -19.04 9.93
N LYS A 13 0.13 -18.74 8.85
CA LYS A 13 0.17 -17.42 8.22
C LYS A 13 -1.21 -17.01 7.71
N GLN A 14 -1.92 -17.92 7.04
CA GLN A 14 -3.27 -17.65 6.54
C GLN A 14 -4.25 -17.37 7.69
N ALA A 15 -4.26 -18.19 8.73
CA ALA A 15 -5.12 -17.99 9.90
C ALA A 15 -4.78 -16.69 10.65
N ALA A 16 -3.50 -16.32 10.69
CA ALA A 16 -3.04 -15.08 11.29
C ALA A 16 -3.45 -13.85 10.47
N LEU A 17 -3.34 -13.90 9.14
CA LEU A 17 -3.80 -12.83 8.26
C LEU A 17 -5.30 -12.56 8.45
N GLU A 18 -6.13 -13.62 8.52
CA GLU A 18 -7.56 -13.47 8.79
C GLU A 18 -7.84 -12.84 10.17
N GLU A 19 -7.07 -13.22 11.18
CA GLU A 19 -7.22 -12.67 12.54
C GLU A 19 -6.77 -11.21 12.60
N PHE A 20 -5.64 -10.84 11.98
CA PHE A 20 -5.16 -9.47 11.90
C PHE A 20 -6.10 -8.59 11.09
N TYR A 21 -6.63 -9.12 9.98
CA TYR A 21 -7.61 -8.42 9.16
C TYR A 21 -8.92 -8.14 9.91
N ALA A 22 -9.43 -9.12 10.67
CA ALA A 22 -10.68 -8.96 11.41
C ALA A 22 -10.54 -8.04 12.63
N ASN A 23 -9.47 -8.21 13.42
CA ASN A 23 -9.37 -7.62 14.78
C ASN A 23 -8.27 -6.56 14.92
N GLY A 24 -7.40 -6.39 13.91
CA GLY A 24 -6.17 -5.61 13.99
C GLY A 24 -5.08 -6.31 14.81
N TYR A 25 -3.82 -5.93 14.60
CA TYR A 25 -2.68 -6.54 15.26
C TYR A 25 -2.78 -6.47 16.80
N ALA A 26 -3.09 -5.32 17.36
CA ALA A 26 -3.10 -5.14 18.81
C ALA A 26 -4.04 -6.13 19.51
N LYS A 27 -5.26 -6.34 18.98
CA LYS A 27 -6.30 -7.21 19.56
C LYS A 27 -6.24 -8.66 19.09
N ALA A 28 -5.43 -8.98 18.08
CA ALA A 28 -5.34 -10.32 17.54
C ALA A 28 -4.83 -11.36 18.56
N SER A 29 -5.47 -12.51 18.60
CA SER A 29 -5.23 -13.58 19.58
C SER A 29 -4.47 -14.75 18.96
N LEU A 30 -3.25 -15.02 19.43
CA LEU A 30 -2.48 -16.21 19.02
C LEU A 30 -3.24 -17.52 19.27
N ARG A 31 -4.03 -17.58 20.34
CA ARG A 31 -4.86 -18.77 20.63
C ARG A 31 -5.94 -18.97 19.56
N THR A 32 -6.55 -17.89 19.08
CA THR A 32 -7.53 -17.95 17.98
C THR A 32 -6.86 -18.38 16.68
N ILE A 33 -5.66 -17.85 16.40
CA ILE A 33 -4.86 -18.23 15.23
C ILE A 33 -4.54 -19.72 15.25
N CYS A 34 -4.03 -20.25 16.37
CA CYS A 34 -3.72 -21.67 16.50
C CYS A 34 -4.95 -22.56 16.28
N ARG A 35 -6.10 -22.18 16.87
CA ARG A 35 -7.36 -22.92 16.69
C ARG A 35 -7.81 -22.93 15.22
N ARG A 36 -7.76 -21.79 14.53
CA ARG A 36 -8.12 -21.68 13.10
C ARG A 36 -7.17 -22.48 12.20
N ALA A 37 -5.87 -22.44 12.50
CA ALA A 37 -4.86 -23.19 11.76
C ALA A 37 -4.85 -24.71 12.09
N SER A 38 -5.66 -25.15 13.07
CA SER A 38 -5.67 -26.53 13.58
C SER A 38 -4.29 -27.01 14.06
N VAL A 39 -3.56 -26.12 14.75
CA VAL A 39 -2.24 -26.40 15.33
C VAL A 39 -2.22 -26.16 16.82
N THR A 40 -1.26 -26.81 17.51
CA THR A 40 -1.01 -26.52 18.92
C THR A 40 -0.24 -25.20 19.07
N THR A 41 -0.37 -24.57 20.25
CA THR A 41 0.43 -23.39 20.59
C THR A 41 1.94 -23.67 20.51
N GLY A 42 2.37 -24.87 20.93
CA GLY A 42 3.78 -25.30 20.79
C GLY A 42 4.25 -25.36 19.33
N ALA A 43 3.42 -25.89 18.42
CA ALA A 43 3.75 -25.93 16.99
C ALA A 43 3.86 -24.52 16.39
N MET A 44 3.02 -23.59 16.84
CA MET A 44 3.10 -22.18 16.43
C MET A 44 4.40 -21.54 16.91
N TYR A 45 4.76 -21.66 18.19
CA TYR A 45 6.00 -21.10 18.74
C TYR A 45 7.26 -21.77 18.19
N PHE A 46 7.17 -23.00 17.72
CA PHE A 46 8.26 -23.65 16.98
C PHE A 46 8.54 -22.98 15.63
N SER A 47 7.51 -22.42 15.01
CA SER A 47 7.60 -21.75 13.68
C SER A 47 7.82 -20.25 13.76
N PHE A 48 7.26 -19.60 14.78
CA PHE A 48 7.33 -18.15 14.96
C PHE A 48 7.54 -17.83 16.44
N GLU A 49 8.60 -17.11 16.76
CA GLU A 49 9.00 -16.74 18.11
C GLU A 49 7.89 -15.99 18.89
N ASN A 50 7.18 -15.12 18.18
CA ASN A 50 6.13 -14.29 18.77
C ASN A 50 5.15 -13.79 17.68
N LYS A 51 4.12 -13.03 18.10
CA LYS A 51 3.12 -12.44 17.21
C LYS A 51 3.73 -11.49 16.20
N GLU A 52 4.78 -10.79 16.57
CA GLU A 52 5.52 -9.87 15.71
C GLU A 52 6.25 -10.59 14.59
N ALA A 53 6.98 -11.68 14.90
CA ALA A 53 7.68 -12.50 13.92
C ALA A 53 6.68 -13.12 12.91
N LEU A 54 5.49 -13.52 13.38
CA LEU A 54 4.43 -14.00 12.51
C LEU A 54 3.89 -12.91 11.58
N LEU A 55 3.66 -11.70 12.09
CA LEU A 55 3.21 -10.57 11.27
C LEU A 55 4.27 -10.20 10.21
N ARG A 56 5.55 -10.12 10.60
CA ARG A 56 6.66 -9.88 9.66
C ARG A 56 6.69 -10.90 8.54
N ALA A 57 6.62 -12.18 8.86
CA ALA A 57 6.63 -13.26 7.87
C ALA A 57 5.47 -13.18 6.85
N ILE A 58 4.37 -12.51 7.21
CA ILE A 58 3.23 -12.27 6.31
C ILE A 58 3.44 -11.00 5.47
N LEU A 59 3.88 -9.90 6.09
CA LEU A 59 3.86 -8.57 5.47
C LEU A 59 5.18 -8.17 4.80
N GLU A 60 6.32 -8.71 5.22
CA GLU A 60 7.64 -8.32 4.71
C GLU A 60 7.77 -8.51 3.19
N PRO A 61 7.30 -9.64 2.59
CA PRO A 61 7.31 -9.79 1.13
C PRO A 61 6.46 -8.75 0.39
N LEU A 62 5.35 -8.31 1.00
CA LEU A 62 4.51 -7.23 0.45
C LEU A 62 5.26 -5.89 0.48
N VAL A 63 5.87 -5.55 1.63
CA VAL A 63 6.60 -4.28 1.84
C VAL A 63 7.76 -4.14 0.87
N GLU A 64 8.61 -5.16 0.76
CA GLU A 64 9.76 -5.15 -0.16
C GLU A 64 9.34 -4.95 -1.63
N ASN A 65 8.29 -5.63 -2.07
CA ASN A 65 7.78 -5.49 -3.43
C ASN A 65 7.14 -4.11 -3.64
N TYR A 66 6.37 -3.61 -2.66
CA TYR A 66 5.72 -2.32 -2.74
C TYR A 66 6.72 -1.16 -2.86
N GLU A 67 7.77 -1.16 -2.04
CA GLU A 67 8.83 -0.15 -2.09
C GLU A 67 9.56 -0.14 -3.44
N LYS A 68 9.90 -1.32 -3.98
CA LYS A 68 10.50 -1.46 -5.32
C LYS A 68 9.57 -0.95 -6.43
N MET A 69 8.28 -1.25 -6.34
CA MET A 69 7.29 -0.82 -7.31
C MET A 69 7.08 0.69 -7.27
N LEU A 70 6.98 1.29 -6.08
CA LEU A 70 6.88 2.74 -5.92
C LEU A 70 8.10 3.46 -6.52
N ALA A 71 9.30 3.02 -6.19
CA ALA A 71 10.53 3.62 -6.74
C ALA A 71 10.55 3.57 -8.28
N LYS A 72 10.16 2.44 -8.86
CA LYS A 72 10.07 2.27 -10.32
C LYS A 72 8.98 3.15 -10.93
N SER A 73 7.81 3.23 -10.31
CA SER A 73 6.69 4.07 -10.77
C SER A 73 7.09 5.54 -10.83
N MET A 74 7.75 6.04 -9.78
CA MET A 74 8.25 7.41 -9.73
C MET A 74 9.21 7.73 -10.88
N GLN A 75 10.14 6.81 -11.16
CA GLN A 75 11.09 6.99 -12.26
C GLN A 75 10.37 7.09 -13.61
N ILE A 76 9.42 6.20 -13.88
CA ILE A 76 8.70 6.18 -15.16
C ILE A 76 7.81 7.43 -15.30
N GLU A 77 7.10 7.86 -14.25
CA GLU A 77 6.29 9.09 -14.28
C GLU A 77 7.13 10.34 -14.57
N LEU A 78 8.38 10.38 -14.11
CA LEU A 78 9.30 11.49 -14.42
C LEU A 78 9.78 11.47 -15.88
N GLU A 79 10.09 10.28 -16.40
CA GLU A 79 10.60 10.09 -17.77
C GLU A 79 9.48 10.13 -18.82
N ASN A 80 8.36 9.48 -18.55
CA ASN A 80 7.21 9.31 -19.46
C ASN A 80 5.86 9.54 -18.76
N PRO A 81 5.44 10.78 -18.50
CA PRO A 81 4.20 11.08 -17.78
C PRO A 81 2.93 10.49 -18.42
N SER A 82 2.95 10.22 -19.72
CA SER A 82 1.82 9.60 -20.43
C SER A 82 1.56 8.15 -20.05
N GLU A 83 2.54 7.46 -19.47
CA GLU A 83 2.43 6.06 -19.01
C GLU A 83 1.89 5.94 -17.57
N GLY A 84 1.65 7.06 -16.89
CA GLY A 84 1.17 7.08 -15.51
C GLY A 84 -0.07 6.20 -15.26
N PRO A 85 -1.15 6.29 -16.05
CA PRO A 85 -2.34 5.47 -15.84
C PRO A 85 -2.10 3.96 -15.94
N GLU A 86 -1.21 3.51 -16.80
CA GLU A 86 -0.84 2.09 -16.97
C GLU A 86 -0.02 1.59 -15.78
N ILE A 87 0.87 2.43 -15.26
CA ILE A 87 1.65 2.13 -14.05
C ILE A 87 0.76 2.02 -12.84
N ASP A 88 -0.20 2.93 -12.68
CA ASP A 88 -1.20 2.86 -11.64
C ASP A 88 -1.97 1.54 -11.65
N VAL A 89 -2.38 1.10 -12.83
CA VAL A 89 -3.06 -0.20 -13.03
C VAL A 89 -2.14 -1.35 -12.59
N TYR A 90 -0.87 -1.33 -12.99
CA TYR A 90 0.10 -2.37 -12.61
C TYR A 90 0.32 -2.43 -11.09
N VAL A 91 0.54 -1.29 -10.44
CA VAL A 91 0.69 -1.21 -8.98
C VAL A 91 -0.57 -1.70 -8.27
N MET A 92 -1.74 -1.24 -8.73
CA MET A 92 -3.01 -1.64 -8.12
C MET A 92 -3.37 -3.11 -8.33
N GLN A 93 -2.97 -3.74 -9.43
CA GLN A 93 -3.11 -5.19 -9.61
C GLN A 93 -2.37 -5.96 -8.53
N PHE A 94 -1.15 -5.55 -8.20
CA PHE A 94 -0.39 -6.16 -7.11
C PHE A 94 -1.06 -5.94 -5.76
N ILE A 95 -1.46 -4.72 -5.45
CA ILE A 95 -2.13 -4.34 -4.19
C ILE A 95 -3.45 -5.13 -4.02
N LEU A 96 -4.26 -5.24 -5.06
CA LEU A 96 -5.54 -5.96 -5.01
C LEU A 96 -5.36 -7.47 -4.85
N LYS A 97 -4.30 -8.06 -5.38
CA LYS A 97 -3.93 -9.47 -5.12
C LYS A 97 -3.57 -9.71 -3.65
N HIS A 98 -3.08 -8.68 -2.96
CA HIS A 98 -2.69 -8.69 -1.55
C HIS A 98 -3.58 -7.77 -0.71
N ARG A 99 -4.88 -7.77 -1.00
CA ARG A 99 -5.87 -6.87 -0.41
C ARG A 99 -5.86 -6.88 1.11
N LYS A 100 -5.90 -8.07 1.72
CA LYS A 100 -5.95 -8.21 3.18
C LYS A 100 -4.66 -7.74 3.84
N GLU A 101 -3.52 -8.14 3.30
CA GLU A 101 -2.21 -7.71 3.77
C GLU A 101 -2.07 -6.19 3.68
N THR A 102 -2.52 -5.59 2.57
CA THR A 102 -2.51 -4.14 2.37
C THR A 102 -3.38 -3.42 3.41
N ILE A 103 -4.59 -3.90 3.67
CA ILE A 103 -5.47 -3.31 4.70
C ILE A 103 -4.86 -3.48 6.09
N VAL A 104 -4.25 -4.63 6.39
CA VAL A 104 -3.60 -4.87 7.69
C VAL A 104 -2.46 -3.89 7.90
N ILE A 105 -1.55 -3.74 6.94
CA ILE A 105 -0.38 -2.88 7.12
C ILE A 105 -0.73 -1.39 7.11
N MET A 106 -1.72 -0.97 6.33
CA MET A 106 -2.11 0.43 6.20
C MET A 106 -3.02 0.94 7.33
N GLU A 107 -3.87 0.08 7.90
CA GLU A 107 -4.92 0.54 8.83
C GLU A 107 -5.03 -0.26 10.13
N LYS A 108 -4.39 -1.44 10.23
CA LYS A 108 -4.60 -2.36 11.35
C LYS A 108 -3.31 -2.84 12.03
N ALA A 109 -2.20 -2.16 11.74
CA ALA A 109 -0.87 -2.53 12.26
C ALA A 109 -0.52 -1.86 13.60
N GLN A 110 -1.44 -1.14 14.24
CA GLN A 110 -1.20 -0.44 15.50
C GLN A 110 -0.63 -1.38 16.58
N GLY A 111 0.43 -0.95 17.26
CA GLY A 111 1.15 -1.72 18.28
C GLY A 111 2.16 -2.71 17.69
N SER A 112 2.43 -2.70 16.38
CA SER A 112 3.44 -3.55 15.73
C SER A 112 4.62 -2.74 15.19
N CYS A 113 5.64 -3.42 14.66
CA CYS A 113 6.75 -2.76 13.96
C CYS A 113 6.32 -2.04 12.66
N TYR A 114 5.13 -2.31 12.16
CA TYR A 114 4.53 -1.64 11.00
C TYR A 114 3.60 -0.47 11.38
N GLU A 115 3.46 -0.16 12.67
CA GLU A 115 2.80 1.07 13.10
C GLU A 115 3.46 2.29 12.42
N GLY A 116 2.65 3.21 11.88
CA GLY A 116 3.16 4.35 11.11
C GLY A 116 3.55 4.01 9.66
N PHE A 117 3.28 2.80 9.15
CA PHE A 117 3.58 2.46 7.75
C PHE A 117 2.80 3.34 6.77
N ARG A 118 1.53 3.62 7.06
CA ARG A 118 0.69 4.52 6.24
C ARG A 118 1.31 5.92 6.14
N GLU A 119 1.76 6.49 7.24
CA GLU A 119 2.41 7.81 7.29
C GLU A 119 3.73 7.82 6.51
N ARG A 120 4.47 6.70 6.51
CA ARG A 120 5.68 6.56 5.67
C ARG A 120 5.31 6.60 4.19
N VAL A 121 4.27 5.89 3.78
CA VAL A 121 3.79 5.88 2.39
C VAL A 121 3.30 7.28 1.99
N GLU A 122 2.54 7.97 2.83
CA GLU A 122 2.12 9.36 2.59
C GLU A 122 3.34 10.27 2.33
N LYS A 123 4.37 10.19 3.18
CA LYS A 123 5.60 10.98 2.99
C LYS A 123 6.35 10.63 1.70
N MET A 124 6.39 9.36 1.33
CA MET A 124 6.99 8.93 0.05
C MET A 124 6.22 9.53 -1.13
N MET A 125 4.90 9.52 -1.09
CA MET A 125 4.06 10.15 -2.12
C MET A 125 4.22 11.68 -2.15
N GLU A 126 4.32 12.34 -0.99
CA GLU A 126 4.62 13.77 -0.92
C GLU A 126 5.94 14.11 -1.61
N GLN A 127 6.99 13.34 -1.37
CA GLN A 127 8.29 13.53 -2.02
C GLN A 127 8.23 13.31 -3.53
N SER A 128 7.49 12.28 -3.96
CA SER A 128 7.21 12.00 -5.36
C SER A 128 6.57 13.19 -6.05
N PHE A 129 5.46 13.67 -5.52
CA PHE A 129 4.72 14.81 -6.05
C PHE A 129 5.58 16.08 -6.05
N LEU A 130 6.30 16.32 -4.95
CA LEU A 130 7.21 17.46 -4.88
C LEU A 130 8.27 17.43 -6.00
N THR A 131 8.86 16.27 -6.25
CA THR A 131 9.85 16.07 -7.32
C THR A 131 9.23 16.30 -8.70
N TYR A 132 8.06 15.71 -8.94
CA TYR A 132 7.32 15.88 -10.19
C TYR A 132 6.96 17.34 -10.47
N TYR A 133 6.34 18.03 -9.49
CA TYR A 133 5.94 19.42 -9.66
C TYR A 133 7.17 20.34 -9.83
N ARG A 134 8.27 20.10 -9.12
CA ARG A 134 9.53 20.84 -9.32
C ARG A 134 10.09 20.67 -10.72
N SER A 135 9.99 19.48 -11.32
CA SER A 135 10.43 19.25 -12.69
C SER A 135 9.60 20.03 -13.73
N LYS A 136 8.35 20.36 -13.40
CA LYS A 136 7.43 21.08 -14.31
C LYS A 136 7.31 22.58 -14.04
N LEU A 137 7.61 23.01 -12.82
CA LEU A 137 7.52 24.41 -12.39
C LEU A 137 8.93 25.01 -12.22
N LYS A 138 9.08 26.31 -12.46
CA LYS A 138 10.33 27.03 -12.16
C LYS A 138 10.50 27.38 -10.68
N THR A 139 9.44 27.19 -9.89
CA THR A 139 9.35 27.54 -8.48
C THR A 139 9.05 26.29 -7.63
N VAL A 140 9.33 26.39 -6.33
CA VAL A 140 8.96 25.33 -5.38
C VAL A 140 7.45 25.38 -5.14
N PRO A 141 6.70 24.29 -5.41
CA PRO A 141 5.27 24.27 -5.16
C PRO A 141 4.96 24.40 -3.66
N ASP A 142 3.77 24.91 -3.35
CA ASP A 142 3.28 25.01 -1.97
C ASP A 142 3.24 23.63 -1.30
N LYS A 143 3.87 23.52 -0.13
CA LYS A 143 3.98 22.25 0.60
C LYS A 143 2.64 21.72 1.11
N GLY A 144 1.73 22.64 1.50
CA GLY A 144 0.40 22.27 1.95
C GLY A 144 -0.43 21.66 0.82
N LEU A 145 -0.35 22.27 -0.38
CA LEU A 145 -0.99 21.74 -1.58
C LEU A 145 -0.47 20.34 -1.91
N ILE A 146 0.86 20.15 -1.95
CA ILE A 146 1.47 18.85 -2.24
C ILE A 146 1.02 17.77 -1.24
N LYS A 147 1.03 18.09 0.05
CA LYS A 147 0.56 17.18 1.12
C LYS A 147 -0.90 16.74 0.90
N ILE A 148 -1.78 17.69 0.56
CA ILE A 148 -3.20 17.40 0.32
C ILE A 148 -3.36 16.49 -0.90
N LEU A 149 -2.66 16.79 -2.01
CA LEU A 149 -2.74 15.99 -3.24
C LEU A 149 -2.22 14.56 -3.03
N ALA A 150 -1.09 14.41 -2.34
CA ALA A 150 -0.51 13.11 -2.01
C ALA A 150 -1.47 12.26 -1.14
N LYS A 151 -2.03 12.89 -0.09
CA LYS A 151 -3.01 12.24 0.78
C LYS A 151 -4.26 11.83 0.01
N GLN A 152 -4.82 12.72 -0.81
CA GLN A 152 -6.01 12.43 -1.64
C GLN A 152 -5.75 11.23 -2.56
N ARG A 153 -4.55 11.15 -3.15
CA ARG A 153 -4.16 10.02 -4.00
C ARG A 153 -4.16 8.70 -3.24
N LEU A 154 -3.50 8.66 -2.07
CA LEU A 154 -3.44 7.47 -1.24
C LEU A 154 -4.83 7.05 -0.75
N ASP A 155 -5.64 7.99 -0.26
CA ASP A 155 -6.98 7.71 0.24
C ASP A 155 -7.89 7.14 -0.88
N SER A 156 -7.79 7.66 -2.11
CA SER A 156 -8.53 7.13 -3.27
C SER A 156 -8.13 5.68 -3.59
N CYS A 157 -6.83 5.37 -3.56
CA CYS A 157 -6.35 4.00 -3.77
C CYS A 157 -6.85 3.05 -2.66
N LEU A 158 -6.73 3.46 -1.40
CA LEU A 158 -7.18 2.67 -0.26
C LEU A 158 -8.70 2.47 -0.26
N GLN A 159 -9.47 3.44 -0.74
CA GLN A 159 -10.92 3.27 -0.87
C GLN A 159 -11.25 2.12 -1.82
N ILE A 160 -10.62 2.04 -3.00
CA ILE A 160 -10.82 0.93 -3.95
C ILE A 160 -10.42 -0.41 -3.33
N VAL A 161 -9.32 -0.43 -2.57
CA VAL A 161 -8.83 -1.65 -1.89
C VAL A 161 -9.82 -2.13 -0.82
N LYS A 162 -10.53 -1.24 -0.15
CA LYS A 162 -11.48 -1.58 0.93
C LYS A 162 -12.83 -2.06 0.41
N GLU A 163 -13.24 -1.60 -0.77
CA GLU A 163 -14.51 -2.01 -1.37
C GLU A 163 -14.43 -3.46 -1.90
N ASP A 164 -15.54 -4.18 -1.85
CA ASP A 164 -15.63 -5.56 -2.32
C ASP A 164 -15.93 -5.61 -3.84
N TYR A 165 -15.20 -4.79 -4.60
CA TYR A 165 -15.25 -4.82 -6.05
C TYR A 165 -14.40 -5.96 -6.59
N ASP A 166 -14.82 -6.53 -7.73
CA ASP A 166 -13.99 -7.47 -8.47
C ASP A 166 -12.73 -6.79 -9.04
N MET A 167 -11.80 -7.59 -9.54
CA MET A 167 -10.52 -7.10 -10.05
C MET A 167 -10.72 -6.19 -11.28
N GLU A 168 -11.60 -6.56 -12.20
CA GLU A 168 -11.82 -5.84 -13.46
C GLU A 168 -12.38 -4.44 -13.19
N TYR A 169 -13.42 -4.36 -12.37
CA TYR A 169 -14.03 -3.09 -12.00
C TYR A 169 -13.10 -2.21 -11.16
N SER A 170 -12.34 -2.80 -10.23
CA SER A 170 -11.32 -2.07 -9.46
C SER A 170 -10.30 -1.41 -10.37
N LEU A 171 -9.76 -2.14 -11.36
CA LEU A 171 -8.78 -1.60 -12.30
C LEU A 171 -9.39 -0.58 -13.27
N TYR A 172 -10.64 -0.75 -13.65
CA TYR A 172 -11.38 0.27 -14.41
C TYR A 172 -11.44 1.59 -13.63
N LEU A 173 -11.79 1.55 -12.32
CA LEU A 173 -11.83 2.73 -11.46
C LEU A 173 -10.45 3.39 -11.33
N VAL A 174 -9.40 2.60 -11.11
CA VAL A 174 -8.01 3.09 -11.05
C VAL A 174 -7.66 3.86 -12.31
N LYS A 175 -7.93 3.28 -13.49
CA LYS A 175 -7.64 3.93 -14.77
C LYS A 175 -8.42 5.24 -14.95
N LYS A 176 -9.72 5.28 -14.58
CA LYS A 176 -10.53 6.49 -14.68
C LYS A 176 -10.08 7.59 -13.72
N ILE A 177 -9.73 7.23 -12.49
CA ILE A 177 -9.18 8.15 -11.50
C ILE A 177 -7.79 8.67 -11.95
N GLY A 178 -6.96 7.80 -12.55
CA GLY A 178 -5.66 8.18 -13.11
C GLY A 178 -5.79 9.24 -14.22
N ILE A 179 -6.72 9.04 -15.17
CA ILE A 179 -6.99 10.02 -16.24
C ILE A 179 -7.49 11.36 -15.64
N TYR A 180 -8.41 11.32 -14.68
CA TYR A 180 -8.90 12.50 -13.98
C TYR A 180 -7.77 13.25 -13.26
N ALA A 181 -6.94 12.52 -12.51
CA ALA A 181 -5.82 13.09 -11.77
C ALA A 181 -4.77 13.69 -12.71
N GLY A 182 -4.44 13.02 -13.83
CA GLY A 182 -3.50 13.52 -14.84
C GLY A 182 -3.97 14.84 -15.45
N GLY A 183 -5.21 14.88 -15.94
CA GLY A 183 -5.79 16.12 -16.50
C GLY A 183 -5.92 17.25 -15.48
N GLY A 184 -6.24 16.93 -14.22
CA GLY A 184 -6.24 17.89 -13.13
C GLY A 184 -4.84 18.44 -12.83
N THR A 185 -3.84 17.58 -12.82
CA THR A 185 -2.42 17.91 -12.60
C THR A 185 -1.89 18.86 -13.68
N GLU A 186 -2.17 18.58 -14.95
CA GLU A 186 -1.75 19.45 -16.07
C GLU A 186 -2.35 20.86 -15.95
N ARG A 187 -3.67 20.95 -15.71
CA ARG A 187 -4.34 22.25 -15.52
C ARG A 187 -3.83 23.00 -14.29
N LEU A 188 -3.53 22.28 -13.20
CA LEU A 188 -2.95 22.89 -12.00
C LEU A 188 -1.55 23.47 -12.30
N ILE A 189 -0.69 22.74 -13.01
CA ILE A 189 0.63 23.20 -13.42
C ILE A 189 0.50 24.46 -14.29
N GLU A 190 -0.42 24.49 -15.26
CA GLU A 190 -0.67 25.67 -16.09
C GLU A 190 -1.13 26.88 -15.25
N SER A 191 -2.01 26.66 -14.28
CA SER A 191 -2.48 27.71 -13.36
C SER A 191 -1.34 28.29 -12.53
N LEU A 192 -0.53 27.40 -11.92
CA LEU A 192 0.62 27.80 -11.10
C LEU A 192 1.69 28.57 -11.89
N ARG A 193 1.91 28.23 -13.17
CA ARG A 193 2.82 28.96 -14.06
C ARG A 193 2.36 30.38 -14.37
N LYS A 194 1.04 30.61 -14.43
CA LYS A 194 0.48 31.95 -14.69
C LYS A 194 0.63 32.88 -13.48
N LEU A 195 0.41 32.37 -12.27
CA LEU A 195 0.55 33.14 -11.02
C LEU A 195 1.96 33.70 -10.76
N HIS A 196 2.98 33.21 -11.45
CA HIS A 196 4.37 33.65 -11.30
C HIS A 196 4.87 34.48 -12.49
N ARG A 197 3.97 34.92 -13.38
CA ARG A 197 4.30 35.85 -14.52
C ARG A 197 3.89 37.27 -14.22
N ASP A 198 3.10 37.48 -13.20
CA ASP A 198 2.70 38.78 -12.64
C ASP A 198 3.58 39.10 -11.42
#